data_27112b49804a206d84b074505f2172c4
#
_entry.id   27112b49804a206d84b074505f2172c4
#
_cell.length_a   1.000
_cell.length_b   1.000
_cell.length_c   1.000
_cell.angle_alpha   90.00
_cell.angle_beta   90.00
_cell.angle_gamma   90.00
#
_symmetry.space_group_name_H-M   'P 1'
#
loop_
_entity.id
_entity.type
_entity.pdbx_description
1 polymer ?
#
loop_
_entity_poly.entity_id
_entity_poly.type
_entity_poly.pdbx_seq_one_letter_code
_entity_poly.pdbx_strand_id
1 'polypeptide(L)'
;KKLAALGADASVVPGLRRAPDGKAEALFLDAVQPGVALAVGLQRALDEALAKLPIPKVMQYQLADGWSSVHFVRPAHGLVALHGDEVVPVAALGLQAGSETRGHRFEALSASVPIAQADDYERTLQDHGAVIPSFAARRAEIVRQLTEAAAREGLKPIEDEALLDEVTALVERPNVLLCSFEPEFLAVPQECLILTMKANQKYFPLLDAQGRLTERFLVVSNVSPPDPARVIEGNQRVVRPRLADAKFF
;
A
#
# COMPACT_ATOMS: atom_id res chain seq x y z
N LYS A 1 28.83 -23.97 26.26
CA LYS A 1 27.48 -23.38 26.05
C LYS A 1 27.45 -22.36 24.88
N LYS A 2 28.37 -21.34 24.85
CA LYS A 2 28.36 -20.32 23.76
C LYS A 2 28.68 -20.92 22.38
N LEU A 3 29.67 -21.83 22.28
CA LEU A 3 29.97 -22.51 21.02
C LEU A 3 28.81 -23.39 20.53
N ALA A 4 28.20 -24.14 21.43
CA ALA A 4 27.03 -24.95 21.10
C ALA A 4 25.82 -24.13 20.62
N ALA A 5 25.65 -22.92 21.14
CA ALA A 5 24.59 -22.00 20.65
C ALA A 5 24.87 -21.49 19.22
N LEU A 6 26.12 -21.53 18.75
CA LEU A 6 26.55 -21.20 17.39
C LEU A 6 26.66 -22.46 16.49
N GLY A 7 26.22 -23.63 16.97
CA GLY A 7 26.33 -24.90 16.25
C GLY A 7 27.75 -25.42 16.12
N ALA A 8 28.68 -24.91 16.94
CA ALA A 8 30.08 -25.29 16.94
C ALA A 8 30.45 -26.13 18.16
N ASP A 9 31.42 -27.00 18.03
CA ASP A 9 31.98 -27.83 19.11
C ASP A 9 33.38 -27.36 19.55
N ALA A 10 34.04 -28.13 20.39
CA ALA A 10 35.35 -27.78 20.91
C ALA A 10 36.48 -27.80 19.86
N SER A 11 36.28 -28.41 18.70
CA SER A 11 37.27 -28.48 17.62
C SER A 11 37.62 -27.14 17.03
N VAL A 12 36.71 -26.15 17.13
CA VAL A 12 36.91 -24.79 16.60
C VAL A 12 37.76 -23.89 17.51
N VAL A 13 38.04 -24.34 18.76
CA VAL A 13 38.75 -23.51 19.73
C VAL A 13 40.14 -23.05 19.25
N PRO A 14 40.96 -23.87 18.56
CA PRO A 14 42.24 -23.42 18.02
C PRO A 14 42.14 -22.32 16.95
N GLY A 15 40.99 -22.23 16.28
CA GLY A 15 40.72 -21.22 15.23
C GLY A 15 40.12 -19.90 15.76
N LEU A 16 39.91 -19.78 17.07
CA LEU A 16 39.36 -18.56 17.64
C LEU A 16 40.40 -17.42 17.61
N ARG A 17 39.96 -16.30 17.07
CA ARG A 17 40.75 -15.08 16.98
C ARG A 17 40.32 -14.08 18.07
N ARG A 18 41.32 -13.48 18.76
CA ARG A 18 41.06 -12.35 19.67
C ARG A 18 41.04 -11.07 18.91
N ALA A 19 40.04 -10.23 19.13
CA ALA A 19 39.97 -8.89 18.59
C ALA A 19 39.19 -7.96 19.53
N PRO A 20 39.39 -6.65 19.45
CA PRO A 20 38.62 -5.68 20.21
C PRO A 20 37.14 -5.75 19.86
N ASP A 21 36.28 -5.69 20.88
CA ASP A 21 34.83 -5.55 20.77
C ASP A 21 34.38 -4.42 21.72
N GLY A 22 34.35 -3.20 21.19
CA GLY A 22 34.12 -1.98 21.97
C GLY A 22 35.26 -1.74 22.97
N LYS A 23 34.98 -1.79 24.27
CA LYS A 23 35.96 -1.55 25.36
C LYS A 23 36.63 -2.83 25.90
N ALA A 24 36.28 -4.00 25.36
CA ALA A 24 36.80 -5.29 25.80
C ALA A 24 37.40 -6.09 24.65
N GLU A 25 38.18 -7.14 24.97
CA GLU A 25 38.58 -8.14 23.98
C GLU A 25 37.53 -9.25 23.92
N ALA A 26 37.17 -9.67 22.70
CA ALA A 26 36.31 -10.80 22.47
C ALA A 26 36.98 -11.87 21.59
N LEU A 27 36.46 -13.11 21.70
CA LEU A 27 36.85 -14.21 20.83
C LEU A 27 35.90 -14.27 19.63
N PHE A 28 36.45 -14.21 18.46
CA PHE A 28 35.73 -14.32 17.19
C PHE A 28 36.01 -15.67 16.56
N LEU A 29 34.94 -16.28 16.03
CA LEU A 29 35.00 -17.48 15.22
C LEU A 29 34.62 -17.14 13.79
N ASP A 30 35.53 -17.35 12.85
CA ASP A 30 35.26 -17.26 11.43
C ASP A 30 34.63 -18.58 10.98
N ALA A 31 33.31 -18.59 10.80
CA ALA A 31 32.55 -19.76 10.39
C ALA A 31 31.91 -19.52 9.03
N VAL A 32 32.03 -20.50 8.14
CA VAL A 32 31.29 -20.52 6.88
C VAL A 32 29.98 -21.27 7.13
N GLN A 33 28.88 -20.53 7.08
CA GLN A 33 27.57 -21.17 7.08
C GLN A 33 27.13 -21.39 5.62
N PRO A 34 26.77 -22.61 5.23
CA PRO A 34 26.23 -22.85 3.91
C PRO A 34 24.91 -22.08 3.77
N GLY A 35 24.75 -21.39 2.65
CA GLY A 35 23.49 -20.73 2.30
C GLY A 35 22.39 -21.73 2.00
N VAL A 36 21.16 -21.26 2.02
CA VAL A 36 19.99 -22.03 1.55
C VAL A 36 19.72 -21.67 0.10
N ALA A 37 19.21 -22.62 -0.68
CA ALA A 37 18.74 -22.33 -2.03
C ALA A 37 17.66 -21.23 -2.00
N LEU A 38 17.69 -20.30 -2.97
CA LEU A 38 16.82 -19.12 -2.99
C LEU A 38 15.35 -19.48 -2.83
N ALA A 39 14.85 -20.45 -3.59
CA ALA A 39 13.45 -20.87 -3.53
C ALA A 39 13.03 -21.34 -2.13
N VAL A 40 13.91 -22.13 -1.45
CA VAL A 40 13.63 -22.64 -0.10
C VAL A 40 13.64 -21.52 0.94
N GLY A 41 14.65 -20.65 0.85
CA GLY A 41 14.76 -19.50 1.77
C GLY A 41 13.62 -18.50 1.60
N LEU A 42 13.27 -18.19 0.35
CA LEU A 42 12.19 -17.25 0.04
C LEU A 42 10.82 -17.81 0.45
N GLN A 43 10.54 -19.09 0.17
CA GLN A 43 9.29 -19.72 0.61
C GLN A 43 9.14 -19.65 2.12
N ARG A 44 10.18 -20.01 2.87
CA ARG A 44 10.16 -19.96 4.33
C ARG A 44 9.93 -18.52 4.84
N ALA A 45 10.63 -17.54 4.27
CA ALA A 45 10.47 -16.14 4.65
C ALA A 45 9.06 -15.62 4.37
N LEU A 46 8.47 -16.02 3.23
CA LEU A 46 7.11 -15.66 2.84
C LEU A 46 6.07 -16.26 3.80
N ASP A 47 6.20 -17.55 4.11
CA ASP A 47 5.31 -18.24 5.04
C ASP A 47 5.36 -17.62 6.45
N GLU A 48 6.56 -17.34 6.94
CA GLU A 48 6.74 -16.69 8.24
C GLU A 48 6.21 -15.25 8.26
N ALA A 49 6.41 -14.49 7.18
CA ALA A 49 5.90 -13.13 7.07
C ALA A 49 4.38 -13.12 7.09
N LEU A 50 3.73 -13.95 6.28
CA LEU A 50 2.27 -14.06 6.23
C LEU A 50 1.67 -14.49 7.58
N ALA A 51 2.31 -15.46 8.27
CA ALA A 51 1.86 -15.92 9.58
C ALA A 51 1.99 -14.86 10.69
N LYS A 52 2.91 -13.91 10.55
CA LYS A 52 3.21 -12.87 11.55
C LYS A 52 2.58 -11.51 11.22
N LEU A 53 1.85 -11.38 10.11
CA LEU A 53 1.16 -10.12 9.81
C LEU A 53 0.19 -9.76 10.94
N PRO A 54 0.19 -8.50 11.43
CA PRO A 54 -0.67 -8.05 12.52
C PRO A 54 -2.10 -7.80 12.00
N ILE A 55 -2.77 -8.86 11.55
CA ILE A 55 -4.09 -8.79 10.96
C ILE A 55 -5.13 -9.19 12.01
N PRO A 56 -5.99 -8.27 12.47
CA PRO A 56 -6.94 -8.56 13.54
C PRO A 56 -8.09 -9.47 13.08
N LYS A 57 -8.40 -9.50 11.80
CA LYS A 57 -9.51 -10.27 11.24
C LYS A 57 -9.22 -10.69 9.80
N VAL A 58 -9.35 -11.98 9.53
CA VAL A 58 -9.15 -12.56 8.21
C VAL A 58 -10.47 -13.13 7.67
N MET A 59 -10.60 -13.13 6.35
CA MET A 59 -11.59 -13.89 5.61
C MET A 59 -10.96 -15.19 5.14
N GLN A 60 -11.77 -16.14 4.72
CA GLN A 60 -11.28 -17.39 4.14
C GLN A 60 -12.14 -17.81 2.94
N TYR A 61 -11.53 -18.52 2.02
CA TYR A 61 -12.23 -19.26 0.97
C TYR A 61 -11.62 -20.65 0.80
N GLN A 62 -12.44 -21.60 0.37
CA GLN A 62 -12.04 -22.98 0.11
C GLN A 62 -11.44 -23.07 -1.29
N LEU A 63 -10.34 -23.79 -1.42
CA LEU A 63 -9.73 -24.07 -2.72
C LEU A 63 -10.53 -25.13 -3.49
N ALA A 64 -10.20 -25.29 -4.78
CA ALA A 64 -10.89 -26.21 -5.68
C ALA A 64 -10.74 -27.69 -5.28
N ASP A 65 -9.79 -28.04 -4.44
CA ASP A 65 -9.63 -29.40 -3.87
C ASP A 65 -10.75 -29.80 -2.88
N GLY A 66 -11.55 -28.82 -2.44
CA GLY A 66 -12.66 -29.01 -1.51
C GLY A 66 -12.26 -29.18 -0.03
N TRP A 67 -10.99 -29.13 0.30
CA TRP A 67 -10.47 -29.37 1.66
C TRP A 67 -9.59 -28.25 2.18
N SER A 68 -8.73 -27.68 1.33
CA SER A 68 -7.83 -26.59 1.70
C SER A 68 -8.54 -25.25 1.71
N SER A 69 -8.18 -24.40 2.66
CA SER A 69 -8.68 -23.02 2.75
C SER A 69 -7.54 -22.03 2.76
N VAL A 70 -7.78 -20.87 2.15
CA VAL A 70 -6.87 -19.73 2.14
C VAL A 70 -7.42 -18.64 3.04
N HIS A 71 -6.58 -18.12 3.90
CA HIS A 71 -6.87 -16.96 4.74
C HIS A 71 -6.32 -15.70 4.09
N PHE A 72 -7.12 -14.64 4.02
CA PHE A 72 -6.74 -13.39 3.37
C PHE A 72 -7.46 -12.18 3.99
N VAL A 73 -6.90 -11.00 3.78
CA VAL A 73 -7.55 -9.72 4.09
C VAL A 73 -8.18 -9.13 2.83
N ARG A 74 -7.41 -9.18 1.72
CA ARG A 74 -7.86 -8.85 0.38
C ARG A 74 -7.54 -10.00 -0.54
N PRO A 75 -8.43 -10.39 -1.48
CA PRO A 75 -8.14 -11.46 -2.42
C PRO A 75 -6.90 -11.13 -3.25
N ALA A 76 -5.93 -12.06 -3.28
CA ALA A 76 -4.80 -11.99 -4.18
C ALA A 76 -5.14 -12.72 -5.49
N HIS A 77 -4.80 -12.14 -6.63
CA HIS A 77 -5.14 -12.67 -7.95
C HIS A 77 -3.93 -13.17 -8.75
N GLY A 78 -2.72 -12.89 -8.28
CA GLY A 78 -1.47 -13.31 -8.87
C GLY A 78 -0.34 -13.19 -7.87
N LEU A 79 0.72 -13.95 -8.11
CA LEU A 79 1.96 -13.90 -7.35
C LEU A 79 3.11 -13.79 -8.35
N VAL A 80 3.93 -12.76 -8.21
CA VAL A 80 5.16 -12.60 -8.99
C VAL A 80 6.34 -12.78 -8.06
N ALA A 81 7.26 -13.66 -8.44
CA ALA A 81 8.53 -13.83 -7.76
C ALA A 81 9.64 -14.04 -8.77
N LEU A 82 10.47 -13.03 -8.94
CA LEU A 82 11.57 -13.01 -9.90
C LEU A 82 12.90 -12.75 -9.20
N HIS A 83 13.94 -13.41 -9.69
CA HIS A 83 15.34 -13.09 -9.41
C HIS A 83 16.05 -12.87 -10.75
N GLY A 84 16.31 -11.62 -11.08
CA GLY A 84 16.66 -11.26 -12.47
C GLY A 84 15.47 -11.54 -13.39
N ASP A 85 15.66 -12.43 -14.36
CA ASP A 85 14.68 -12.90 -15.32
C ASP A 85 14.09 -14.29 -14.99
N GLU A 86 14.63 -14.95 -13.96
CA GLU A 86 14.18 -16.29 -13.55
C GLU A 86 13.02 -16.22 -12.55
N VAL A 87 11.99 -17.04 -12.79
CA VAL A 87 10.90 -17.22 -11.84
C VAL A 87 11.37 -18.07 -10.67
N VAL A 88 11.25 -17.54 -9.45
CA VAL A 88 11.51 -18.30 -8.23
C VAL A 88 10.26 -19.09 -7.86
N PRO A 89 10.32 -20.44 -7.83
CA PRO A 89 9.13 -21.28 -7.62
C PRO A 89 8.69 -21.27 -6.14
N VAL A 90 7.91 -20.27 -5.78
CA VAL A 90 7.27 -20.15 -4.45
C VAL A 90 5.75 -20.07 -4.59
N ALA A 91 5.05 -20.37 -3.51
CA ALA A 91 3.60 -20.36 -3.47
C ALA A 91 3.09 -19.61 -2.23
N ALA A 92 2.00 -18.87 -2.38
CA ALA A 92 1.33 -18.21 -1.27
C ALA A 92 -0.16 -17.98 -1.59
N LEU A 93 -1.02 -18.04 -0.58
CA LEU A 93 -2.46 -17.74 -0.70
C LEU A 93 -3.16 -18.54 -1.79
N GLY A 94 -2.73 -19.79 -2.01
CA GLY A 94 -3.27 -20.68 -3.07
C GLY A 94 -2.78 -20.34 -4.47
N LEU A 95 -1.78 -19.46 -4.62
CA LEU A 95 -1.20 -19.04 -5.89
C LEU A 95 0.21 -19.57 -6.05
N GLN A 96 0.59 -19.87 -7.29
CA GLN A 96 1.96 -20.18 -7.68
C GLN A 96 2.62 -18.94 -8.26
N ALA A 97 3.91 -18.75 -7.97
CA ALA A 97 4.66 -17.65 -8.54
C ALA A 97 4.82 -17.79 -10.06
N GLY A 98 4.75 -16.64 -10.71
CA GLY A 98 5.01 -16.49 -12.15
C GLY A 98 5.71 -15.18 -12.43
N SER A 99 5.73 -14.78 -13.69
CA SER A 99 6.29 -13.51 -14.19
C SER A 99 5.23 -12.58 -14.76
N GLU A 100 3.94 -12.88 -14.58
CA GLU A 100 2.86 -12.04 -15.09
C GLU A 100 2.01 -11.50 -13.94
N THR A 101 1.54 -10.28 -14.10
CA THR A 101 0.61 -9.63 -13.18
C THR A 101 -0.52 -8.94 -13.94
N ARG A 102 -1.45 -8.37 -13.20
CA ARG A 102 -2.50 -7.52 -13.75
C ARG A 102 -2.19 -6.07 -13.44
N GLY A 103 -2.47 -5.20 -14.40
CA GLY A 103 -2.46 -3.76 -14.17
C GLY A 103 -3.78 -3.26 -13.61
N HIS A 104 -3.95 -1.95 -13.68
CA HIS A 104 -5.18 -1.26 -13.27
C HIS A 104 -6.38 -1.79 -14.07
N ARG A 105 -7.45 -2.11 -13.35
CA ARG A 105 -8.60 -2.84 -13.92
C ARG A 105 -9.24 -2.17 -15.14
N PHE A 106 -9.23 -0.82 -15.20
CA PHE A 106 -9.92 -0.05 -16.23
C PHE A 106 -8.98 0.69 -17.19
N GLU A 107 -7.71 0.88 -16.80
CA GLU A 107 -6.79 1.75 -17.51
C GLU A 107 -5.52 1.05 -18.01
N ALA A 108 -5.31 -0.21 -17.62
CA ALA A 108 -4.19 -1.00 -18.14
C ALA A 108 -4.35 -1.24 -19.65
N LEU A 109 -3.23 -1.26 -20.36
CA LEU A 109 -3.21 -1.49 -21.83
C LEU A 109 -3.59 -2.92 -22.18
N SER A 110 -3.39 -3.88 -21.25
CA SER A 110 -3.70 -5.30 -21.45
C SER A 110 -4.18 -5.93 -20.14
N ALA A 111 -4.89 -7.06 -20.25
CA ALA A 111 -5.38 -7.81 -19.09
C ALA A 111 -4.24 -8.51 -18.33
N SER A 112 -3.13 -8.81 -18.99
CA SER A 112 -1.91 -9.38 -18.41
C SER A 112 -0.73 -8.48 -18.73
N VAL A 113 0.12 -8.24 -17.74
CA VAL A 113 1.34 -7.44 -17.83
C VAL A 113 2.51 -8.35 -17.52
N PRO A 114 3.26 -8.81 -18.53
CA PRO A 114 4.43 -9.63 -18.33
C PRO A 114 5.59 -8.77 -17.77
N ILE A 115 6.27 -9.29 -16.76
CA ILE A 115 7.45 -8.71 -16.16
C ILE A 115 8.66 -9.52 -16.62
N ALA A 116 9.48 -8.96 -17.49
CA ALA A 116 10.62 -9.67 -18.06
C ALA A 116 11.78 -9.82 -17.07
N GLN A 117 11.99 -8.83 -16.24
CA GLN A 117 13.03 -8.80 -15.22
C GLN A 117 12.54 -8.12 -13.95
N ALA A 118 13.08 -8.53 -12.80
CA ALA A 118 12.72 -7.96 -11.50
C ALA A 118 12.92 -6.43 -11.45
N ASP A 119 14.02 -5.94 -12.03
CA ASP A 119 14.37 -4.51 -12.02
C ASP A 119 13.43 -3.66 -12.90
N ASP A 120 12.72 -4.27 -13.83
CA ASP A 120 11.77 -3.58 -14.71
C ASP A 120 10.35 -3.48 -14.11
N TYR A 121 10.11 -4.06 -12.93
CA TYR A 121 8.79 -4.18 -12.34
C TYR A 121 8.04 -2.85 -12.24
N GLU A 122 8.65 -1.84 -11.63
CA GLU A 122 8.00 -0.53 -11.45
C GLU A 122 7.69 0.14 -12.78
N ARG A 123 8.66 0.18 -13.67
CA ARG A 123 8.52 0.81 -15.00
C ARG A 123 7.45 0.10 -15.83
N THR A 124 7.47 -1.22 -15.86
CA THR A 124 6.49 -2.00 -16.62
C THR A 124 5.06 -1.78 -16.13
N LEU A 125 4.86 -1.73 -14.80
CA LEU A 125 3.55 -1.43 -14.25
C LEU A 125 3.10 0.00 -14.50
N GLN A 126 3.99 0.98 -14.48
CA GLN A 126 3.66 2.36 -14.83
C GLN A 126 3.28 2.52 -16.30
N ASP A 127 4.08 1.94 -17.21
CA ASP A 127 3.95 2.14 -18.64
C ASP A 127 2.82 1.30 -19.25
N HIS A 128 2.63 0.06 -18.79
CA HIS A 128 1.68 -0.90 -19.36
C HIS A 128 0.53 -1.25 -18.41
N GLY A 129 0.80 -1.21 -17.12
CA GLY A 129 -0.17 -1.57 -16.09
C GLY A 129 -1.04 -0.43 -15.62
N ALA A 130 -0.71 0.81 -15.93
CA ALA A 130 -1.38 2.01 -15.40
C ALA A 130 -1.45 2.02 -13.86
N VAL A 131 -0.37 1.60 -13.18
CA VAL A 131 -0.24 1.55 -11.72
C VAL A 131 1.04 2.24 -11.30
N ILE A 132 1.01 3.02 -10.24
CA ILE A 132 2.21 3.52 -9.55
C ILE A 132 2.53 2.55 -8.41
N PRO A 133 3.46 1.59 -8.58
CA PRO A 133 3.67 0.51 -7.60
C PRO A 133 4.28 1.02 -6.29
N SER A 134 5.23 1.95 -6.38
CA SER A 134 5.89 2.53 -5.22
C SER A 134 4.91 3.33 -4.37
N PHE A 135 4.74 2.94 -3.09
CA PHE A 135 3.91 3.67 -2.14
C PHE A 135 4.38 5.12 -1.98
N ALA A 136 5.69 5.33 -1.85
CA ALA A 136 6.26 6.66 -1.68
C ALA A 136 6.03 7.56 -2.92
N ALA A 137 6.23 7.02 -4.14
CA ALA A 137 5.99 7.75 -5.38
C ALA A 137 4.50 8.08 -5.54
N ARG A 138 3.61 7.12 -5.25
CA ARG A 138 2.17 7.31 -5.33
C ARG A 138 1.67 8.34 -4.32
N ARG A 139 2.20 8.32 -3.09
CA ARG A 139 1.92 9.32 -2.07
C ARG A 139 2.36 10.72 -2.49
N ALA A 140 3.56 10.85 -3.02
CA ALA A 140 4.07 12.12 -3.53
C ALA A 140 3.20 12.67 -4.67
N GLU A 141 2.74 11.80 -5.57
CA GLU A 141 1.83 12.19 -6.66
C GLU A 141 0.46 12.65 -6.13
N ILE A 142 -0.11 12.00 -5.13
CA ILE A 142 -1.34 12.45 -4.47
C ILE A 142 -1.15 13.84 -3.85
N VAL A 143 -0.08 14.06 -3.10
CA VAL A 143 0.22 15.36 -2.49
C VAL A 143 0.35 16.45 -3.55
N ARG A 144 1.08 16.17 -4.64
CA ARG A 144 1.24 17.10 -5.76
C ARG A 144 -0.12 17.49 -6.34
N GLN A 145 -0.98 16.50 -6.66
CA GLN A 145 -2.29 16.74 -7.24
C GLN A 145 -3.24 17.49 -6.27
N LEU A 146 -3.25 17.13 -4.98
CA LEU A 146 -4.05 17.82 -3.96
C LEU A 146 -3.64 19.29 -3.84
N THR A 147 -2.33 19.55 -3.79
CA THR A 147 -1.79 20.91 -3.68
C THR A 147 -2.13 21.75 -4.89
N GLU A 148 -1.95 21.22 -6.10
CA GLU A 148 -2.27 21.92 -7.34
C GLU A 148 -3.77 22.18 -7.48
N ALA A 149 -4.62 21.19 -7.17
CA ALA A 149 -6.07 21.36 -7.25
C ALA A 149 -6.58 22.43 -6.27
N ALA A 150 -6.09 22.41 -5.03
CA ALA A 150 -6.46 23.41 -4.03
C ALA A 150 -5.93 24.81 -4.38
N ALA A 151 -4.70 24.91 -4.90
CA ALA A 151 -4.11 26.19 -5.31
C ALA A 151 -4.88 26.88 -6.44
N ARG A 152 -5.47 26.13 -7.38
CA ARG A 152 -6.33 26.68 -8.45
C ARG A 152 -7.56 27.39 -7.89
N GLU A 153 -8.02 26.98 -6.72
CA GLU A 153 -9.16 27.57 -6.01
C GLU A 153 -8.74 28.64 -4.99
N GLY A 154 -7.44 28.89 -4.82
CA GLY A 154 -6.91 29.77 -3.78
C GLY A 154 -7.09 29.21 -2.35
N LEU A 155 -7.26 27.90 -2.22
CA LEU A 155 -7.55 27.18 -0.99
C LEU A 155 -6.39 26.26 -0.61
N LYS A 156 -6.50 25.63 0.58
CA LYS A 156 -5.53 24.63 1.08
C LYS A 156 -6.27 23.37 1.51
N PRO A 157 -5.77 22.17 1.18
CA PRO A 157 -6.31 20.93 1.73
C PRO A 157 -5.97 20.85 3.22
N ILE A 158 -6.80 20.13 3.98
CA ILE A 158 -6.45 19.81 5.37
C ILE A 158 -5.15 18.99 5.40
N GLU A 159 -4.34 19.20 6.42
CA GLU A 159 -3.16 18.41 6.69
C GLU A 159 -3.54 17.20 7.55
N ASP A 160 -3.44 16.00 7.01
CA ASP A 160 -3.73 14.75 7.71
C ASP A 160 -2.92 13.60 7.10
N GLU A 161 -1.81 13.29 7.75
CA GLU A 161 -0.87 12.25 7.32
C GLU A 161 -1.52 10.86 7.32
N ALA A 162 -2.35 10.56 8.33
CA ALA A 162 -3.01 9.26 8.42
C ALA A 162 -4.04 9.07 7.31
N LEU A 163 -4.81 10.10 6.98
CA LEU A 163 -5.73 10.08 5.85
C LEU A 163 -4.97 9.91 4.53
N LEU A 164 -3.88 10.65 4.37
CA LEU A 164 -3.05 10.57 3.16
C LEU A 164 -2.46 9.17 2.96
N ASP A 165 -1.94 8.55 4.01
CA ASP A 165 -1.39 7.21 3.97
C ASP A 165 -2.48 6.16 3.67
N GLU A 166 -3.65 6.30 4.30
CA GLU A 166 -4.79 5.42 4.02
C GLU A 166 -5.25 5.54 2.56
N VAL A 167 -5.43 6.75 2.05
CA VAL A 167 -5.83 6.98 0.65
C VAL A 167 -4.77 6.48 -0.31
N THR A 168 -3.48 6.66 0.01
CA THR A 168 -2.38 6.12 -0.81
C THR A 168 -2.45 4.59 -0.92
N ALA A 169 -2.87 3.90 0.15
CA ALA A 169 -3.05 2.45 0.13
C ALA A 169 -4.30 1.99 -0.64
N LEU A 170 -5.29 2.87 -0.84
CA LEU A 170 -6.57 2.55 -1.49
C LEU A 170 -6.56 2.74 -3.01
N VAL A 171 -5.63 3.50 -3.56
CA VAL A 171 -5.57 3.82 -4.99
C VAL A 171 -4.29 3.30 -5.62
N GLU A 172 -4.35 2.95 -6.90
CA GLU A 172 -3.23 2.48 -7.70
C GLU A 172 -2.74 3.55 -8.67
N ARG A 173 -3.68 4.37 -9.17
CA ARG A 173 -3.45 5.47 -10.09
C ARG A 173 -4.29 6.68 -9.68
N PRO A 174 -3.75 7.55 -8.81
CA PRO A 174 -4.49 8.66 -8.25
C PRO A 174 -4.89 9.69 -9.30
N ASN A 175 -6.13 10.15 -9.22
CA ASN A 175 -6.68 11.26 -9.99
C ASN A 175 -7.52 12.13 -9.05
N VAL A 176 -7.06 13.34 -8.76
CA VAL A 176 -7.73 14.25 -7.82
C VAL A 176 -8.84 15.03 -8.54
N LEU A 177 -10.03 14.98 -7.97
CA LEU A 177 -11.22 15.67 -8.45
C LEU A 177 -11.70 16.70 -7.43
N LEU A 178 -12.06 17.90 -7.91
CA LEU A 178 -12.68 18.93 -7.10
C LEU A 178 -14.19 18.70 -7.06
N CYS A 179 -14.73 18.64 -5.85
CA CYS A 179 -16.15 18.49 -5.55
C CYS A 179 -16.63 19.62 -4.64
N SER A 180 -17.94 19.77 -4.51
CA SER A 180 -18.58 20.73 -3.62
C SER A 180 -19.82 20.15 -2.96
N PHE A 181 -20.25 20.79 -1.87
CA PHE A 181 -21.53 20.55 -1.24
C PHE A 181 -22.30 21.88 -1.06
N GLU A 182 -23.52 21.82 -0.67
CA GLU A 182 -24.36 23.00 -0.51
C GLU A 182 -23.86 23.89 0.63
N PRO A 183 -23.65 25.22 0.40
CA PRO A 183 -23.10 26.12 1.41
C PRO A 183 -23.90 26.19 2.73
N GLU A 184 -25.16 25.81 2.70
CA GLU A 184 -26.01 25.77 3.91
C GLU A 184 -25.49 24.84 5.01
N PHE A 185 -24.72 23.79 4.64
CA PHE A 185 -24.10 22.89 5.61
C PHE A 185 -22.98 23.56 6.41
N LEU A 186 -22.40 24.67 5.92
CA LEU A 186 -21.39 25.42 6.67
C LEU A 186 -21.92 26.06 7.97
N ALA A 187 -23.23 26.02 8.20
CA ALA A 187 -23.82 26.39 9.50
C ALA A 187 -23.56 25.35 10.61
N VAL A 188 -23.16 24.13 10.23
CA VAL A 188 -22.73 23.08 11.16
C VAL A 188 -21.27 23.36 11.58
N PRO A 189 -20.88 23.08 12.83
CA PRO A 189 -19.48 23.22 13.25
C PRO A 189 -18.53 22.50 12.28
N GLN A 190 -17.50 23.19 11.82
CA GLN A 190 -16.60 22.69 10.80
C GLN A 190 -15.90 21.38 11.19
N GLU A 191 -15.64 21.20 12.48
CA GLU A 191 -14.98 19.99 13.01
C GLU A 191 -15.83 18.74 12.76
N CYS A 192 -17.17 18.88 12.88
CA CYS A 192 -18.11 17.78 12.60
C CYS A 192 -18.13 17.43 11.11
N LEU A 193 -18.16 18.44 10.24
CA LEU A 193 -18.14 18.24 8.79
C LEU A 193 -16.81 17.62 8.32
N ILE A 194 -15.69 18.16 8.81
CA ILE A 194 -14.35 17.65 8.49
C ILE A 194 -14.24 16.17 8.93
N LEU A 195 -14.63 15.86 10.16
CA LEU A 195 -14.58 14.49 10.66
C LEU A 195 -15.44 13.56 9.82
N THR A 196 -16.65 13.95 9.48
CA THR A 196 -17.58 13.18 8.66
C THR A 196 -17.00 12.88 7.27
N MET A 197 -16.46 13.89 6.59
CA MET A 197 -15.87 13.73 5.27
C MET A 197 -14.62 12.83 5.29
N LYS A 198 -13.75 12.99 6.29
CA LYS A 198 -12.54 12.17 6.46
C LYS A 198 -12.87 10.73 6.82
N ALA A 199 -13.64 10.52 7.88
CA ALA A 199 -13.86 9.19 8.45
C ALA A 199 -14.63 8.28 7.49
N ASN A 200 -15.68 8.79 6.86
CA ASN A 200 -16.58 7.98 6.06
C ASN A 200 -16.16 7.85 4.60
N GLN A 201 -15.70 8.94 3.98
CA GLN A 201 -15.50 9.00 2.54
C GLN A 201 -14.05 9.22 2.11
N LYS A 202 -13.14 9.44 3.05
CA LYS A 202 -11.72 9.70 2.78
C LYS A 202 -11.49 10.92 1.89
N TYR A 203 -12.34 11.94 2.05
CA TYR A 203 -12.23 13.19 1.33
C TYR A 203 -11.27 14.16 2.03
N PHE A 204 -10.70 15.08 1.27
CA PHE A 204 -9.84 16.16 1.73
C PHE A 204 -10.61 17.49 1.67
N PRO A 205 -11.22 17.93 2.77
CA PRO A 205 -11.84 19.25 2.86
C PRO A 205 -10.86 20.36 2.53
N LEU A 206 -11.36 21.46 1.92
CA LEU A 206 -10.56 22.62 1.58
C LEU A 206 -10.84 23.76 2.56
N LEU A 207 -9.76 24.40 3.03
CA LEU A 207 -9.78 25.53 3.96
C LEU A 207 -9.39 26.80 3.23
N ASP A 208 -9.98 27.92 3.65
CA ASP A 208 -9.59 29.26 3.23
C ASP A 208 -8.28 29.73 3.89
N ALA A 209 -7.83 30.93 3.58
CA ALA A 209 -6.61 31.53 4.12
C ALA A 209 -6.67 31.75 5.64
N GLN A 210 -7.85 31.78 6.23
CA GLN A 210 -8.10 31.92 7.66
C GLN A 210 -8.28 30.58 8.38
N GLY A 211 -8.11 29.45 7.66
CA GLY A 211 -8.29 28.10 8.20
C GLY A 211 -9.74 27.69 8.40
N ARG A 212 -10.69 28.36 7.78
CA ARG A 212 -12.11 28.01 7.86
C ARG A 212 -12.48 27.07 6.73
N LEU A 213 -13.36 26.11 7.05
CA LEU A 213 -13.89 25.18 6.07
C LEU A 213 -14.68 25.93 4.99
N THR A 214 -14.45 25.55 3.74
CA THR A 214 -15.24 25.97 2.58
C THR A 214 -16.20 24.85 2.14
N GLU A 215 -17.12 25.14 1.25
CA GLU A 215 -18.02 24.14 0.64
C GLU A 215 -17.33 23.22 -0.36
N ARG A 216 -16.00 23.31 -0.48
CA ARG A 216 -15.20 22.55 -1.45
C ARG A 216 -14.38 21.49 -0.78
N PHE A 217 -14.21 20.37 -1.47
CA PHE A 217 -13.39 19.26 -1.04
C PHE A 217 -12.76 18.52 -2.23
N LEU A 218 -11.69 17.80 -1.98
CA LEU A 218 -11.01 16.99 -2.98
C LEU A 218 -11.24 15.51 -2.72
N VAL A 219 -11.39 14.78 -3.82
CA VAL A 219 -11.53 13.33 -3.85
C VAL A 219 -10.36 12.75 -4.63
N VAL A 220 -9.69 11.75 -4.08
CA VAL A 220 -8.69 10.97 -4.81
C VAL A 220 -9.38 9.77 -5.45
N SER A 221 -9.66 9.88 -6.73
CA SER A 221 -10.25 8.80 -7.53
C SER A 221 -9.16 7.84 -7.99
N ASN A 222 -9.51 6.55 -8.09
CA ASN A 222 -8.63 5.53 -8.70
C ASN A 222 -8.86 5.37 -10.22
N VAL A 223 -9.57 6.28 -10.84
CA VAL A 223 -9.84 6.28 -12.29
C VAL A 223 -9.77 7.70 -12.84
N SER A 224 -9.35 7.82 -14.10
CA SER A 224 -9.31 9.06 -14.85
C SER A 224 -10.31 8.99 -16.00
N PRO A 225 -11.64 9.11 -15.74
CA PRO A 225 -12.64 8.97 -16.76
C PRO A 225 -12.56 10.13 -17.75
N PRO A 226 -12.91 9.91 -19.04
CA PRO A 226 -12.97 10.99 -20.05
C PRO A 226 -13.96 12.10 -19.67
N ASP A 227 -15.05 11.74 -18.98
CA ASP A 227 -16.02 12.68 -18.40
C ASP A 227 -16.00 12.56 -16.86
N PRO A 228 -15.27 13.43 -16.16
CA PRO A 228 -15.21 13.40 -14.71
C PRO A 228 -16.51 13.87 -14.02
N ALA A 229 -17.41 14.56 -14.75
CA ALA A 229 -18.61 15.17 -14.16
C ALA A 229 -19.49 14.14 -13.41
N ARG A 230 -19.63 12.93 -13.97
CA ARG A 230 -20.41 11.86 -13.34
C ARG A 230 -19.79 11.34 -12.05
N VAL A 231 -18.47 11.28 -11.99
CA VAL A 231 -17.75 10.85 -10.78
C VAL A 231 -17.86 11.94 -9.71
N ILE A 232 -17.71 13.21 -10.10
CA ILE A 232 -17.89 14.37 -9.22
C ILE A 232 -19.32 14.38 -8.66
N GLU A 233 -20.33 14.30 -9.51
CA GLU A 233 -21.74 14.24 -9.07
C GLU A 233 -22.02 13.07 -8.13
N GLY A 234 -21.46 11.89 -8.42
CA GLY A 234 -21.59 10.72 -7.55
C GLY A 234 -21.04 10.96 -6.15
N ASN A 235 -19.86 11.56 -6.03
CA ASN A 235 -19.25 11.89 -4.75
C ASN A 235 -20.03 12.99 -4.00
N GLN A 236 -20.54 14.00 -4.69
CA GLN A 236 -21.40 15.03 -4.11
C GLN A 236 -22.72 14.45 -3.59
N ARG A 237 -23.31 13.49 -4.30
CA ARG A 237 -24.51 12.79 -3.83
C ARG A 237 -24.26 11.95 -2.58
N VAL A 238 -23.08 11.34 -2.46
CA VAL A 238 -22.74 10.50 -1.30
C VAL A 238 -22.45 11.35 -0.07
N VAL A 239 -21.81 12.52 -0.22
CA VAL A 239 -21.50 13.36 0.93
C VAL A 239 -22.72 14.04 1.51
N ARG A 240 -23.70 14.44 0.68
CA ARG A 240 -24.90 15.18 1.11
C ARG A 240 -25.66 14.55 2.28
N PRO A 241 -26.08 13.28 2.25
CA PRO A 241 -26.78 12.67 3.37
C PRO A 241 -25.91 12.60 4.64
N ARG A 242 -24.60 12.43 4.50
CA ARG A 242 -23.67 12.41 5.62
C ARG A 242 -23.57 13.76 6.31
N LEU A 243 -23.55 14.86 5.54
CA LEU A 243 -23.55 16.21 6.08
C LEU A 243 -24.93 16.58 6.67
N ALA A 244 -26.02 16.05 6.09
CA ALA A 244 -27.36 16.19 6.66
C ALA A 244 -27.47 15.48 8.01
N ASP A 245 -26.90 14.29 8.16
CA ASP A 245 -26.83 13.60 9.45
C ASP A 245 -26.03 14.43 10.47
N ALA A 246 -24.89 15.01 10.06
CA ALA A 246 -24.07 15.86 10.93
C ALA A 246 -24.79 17.16 11.36
N LYS A 247 -25.76 17.64 10.56
CA LYS A 247 -26.59 18.80 10.91
C LYS A 247 -27.67 18.46 11.97
N PHE A 248 -28.03 17.17 12.06
CA PHE A 248 -29.09 16.71 12.97
C PHE A 248 -28.57 16.53 14.40
N PHE A 249 -27.29 16.22 14.58
CA PHE A 249 -26.62 16.05 15.87
C PHE A 249 -26.01 17.37 16.37
#